data_de74248c092faee4a538decd1df65582
#
_entry.id   de74248c092faee4a538decd1df65582
#
_cell.length_a   1.000
_cell.length_b   1.000
_cell.length_c   1.000
_cell.angle_alpha   90.00
_cell.angle_beta   90.00
_cell.angle_gamma   90.00
#
_symmetry.space_group_name_H-M   'P 1'
#
loop_
_entity.id
_entity.type
_entity.pdbx_description
1 polymer ?
#
loop_
_entity_poly.entity_id
_entity_poly.type
_entity_poly.pdbx_seq_one_letter_code
_entity_poly.pdbx_strand_id
1 'polypeptide(L)'
;MKLTEIKSGKFNAAEWEAKGYELPKFDIEAVIKKTHDEPTWVHFGGGNIFRAFPAAMLNDALNTGKYDRGVIVAETFDYEVIDKAYSPYENLSLAVSLCSNGSIEKMVIASVTESLKADYQFEDWKRLVEIFQNPTLQMISFTITEKGYTYNDADLARGLTPVFAMGKVCALLLERFKAGQLPLTVQSMDNCSHNGDKVKAGVMAYAEKWVAEGLVPAEFLAYLKDESKITFPWSMIDKITPRPHSKVKELLAADGFEDNDYIETEKHTFTAPFVNAEEVQYLVIEDNYTNGRPPLDLGGALYTTRETVDKVETMKVTTCLNPLHTAMSIYGVMLGYTLISAEMADEDLRSFIQKIGYMEAMPVVTDPGILNPYEFIGDVINKRLPNPFMPDAPQRISTDTSQKLPIRFGETLKKYIARGLDKKNLVLIPLVLAGYARFLKALDDNGEKFEPSSDPKLEELQAIVAPLELGKPDQDYSCLKQLYSRADVFGLDLYEAGLGAQIEGMVKELYAGPGAVRATLHKYVYAR
;
A
#
# COMPACT_ATOMS: atom_id res chain seq x y z
N MET A 1 -29.97 7.05 11.40
CA MET A 1 -28.63 7.12 12.04
C MET A 1 -27.71 7.95 11.14
N LYS A 2 -27.27 9.13 11.62
CA LYS A 2 -26.38 10.05 10.89
C LYS A 2 -25.12 10.35 11.71
N LEU A 3 -23.98 10.51 11.05
CA LEU A 3 -22.72 10.85 11.72
C LEU A 3 -22.83 12.17 12.52
N THR A 4 -23.47 13.19 11.94
CA THR A 4 -23.66 14.50 12.59
C THR A 4 -24.49 14.45 13.89
N GLU A 5 -25.33 13.43 14.07
CA GLU A 5 -26.08 13.22 15.31
C GLU A 5 -25.16 12.87 16.48
N ILE A 6 -24.04 12.19 16.21
CA ILE A 6 -23.08 11.76 17.24
C ILE A 6 -22.43 12.97 17.90
N LYS A 7 -21.91 13.90 17.11
CA LYS A 7 -21.27 15.11 17.62
C LYS A 7 -22.23 16.03 18.34
N SER A 8 -23.47 16.15 17.84
CA SER A 8 -24.51 16.96 18.48
C SER A 8 -25.07 16.35 19.78
N GLY A 9 -24.70 15.13 20.13
CA GLY A 9 -25.24 14.39 21.27
C GLY A 9 -26.71 13.98 21.13
N LYS A 10 -27.28 14.10 19.93
CA LYS A 10 -28.69 13.80 19.65
C LYS A 10 -28.87 12.41 19.03
N PHE A 11 -28.14 11.42 19.50
CA PHE A 11 -28.21 10.06 19.00
C PHE A 11 -28.46 9.04 20.12
N ASN A 12 -28.96 7.88 19.74
CA ASN A 12 -29.17 6.76 20.68
C ASN A 12 -27.99 5.79 20.57
N ALA A 13 -27.03 5.91 21.48
CA ALA A 13 -25.84 5.05 21.49
C ALA A 13 -26.19 3.56 21.52
N ALA A 14 -27.18 3.16 22.31
CA ALA A 14 -27.61 1.76 22.41
C ALA A 14 -28.15 1.21 21.07
N GLU A 15 -28.77 2.05 20.23
CA GLU A 15 -29.22 1.66 18.90
C GLU A 15 -28.03 1.38 17.95
N TRP A 16 -27.01 2.24 17.96
CA TRP A 16 -25.80 2.06 17.18
C TRP A 16 -25.04 0.82 17.59
N GLU A 17 -24.82 0.64 18.90
CA GLU A 17 -24.12 -0.51 19.46
C GLU A 17 -24.86 -1.83 19.19
N ALA A 18 -26.21 -1.83 19.30
CA ALA A 18 -27.03 -3.01 19.00
C ALA A 18 -26.91 -3.47 17.53
N LYS A 19 -26.55 -2.54 16.63
CA LYS A 19 -26.28 -2.83 15.21
C LYS A 19 -24.79 -3.06 14.92
N GLY A 20 -23.96 -3.15 15.96
CA GLY A 20 -22.53 -3.48 15.86
C GLY A 20 -21.65 -2.31 15.42
N TYR A 21 -22.07 -1.06 15.67
CA TYR A 21 -21.23 0.12 15.45
C TYR A 21 -20.38 0.40 16.69
N GLU A 22 -19.08 0.50 16.53
CA GLU A 22 -18.18 0.99 17.57
C GLU A 22 -18.19 2.52 17.58
N LEU A 23 -18.53 3.10 18.73
CA LEU A 23 -18.61 4.52 18.95
C LEU A 23 -17.33 5.05 19.62
N PRO A 24 -16.95 6.34 19.37
CA PRO A 24 -15.88 7.00 20.10
C PRO A 24 -16.16 7.00 21.62
N LYS A 25 -15.15 6.66 22.42
CA LYS A 25 -15.21 6.60 23.88
C LYS A 25 -14.60 7.83 24.56
N PHE A 26 -14.25 8.86 23.79
CA PHE A 26 -13.64 10.11 24.26
C PHE A 26 -14.57 11.29 24.01
N ASP A 27 -14.36 12.39 24.73
CA ASP A 27 -15.06 13.64 24.52
C ASP A 27 -14.55 14.32 23.24
N ILE A 28 -15.34 14.23 22.17
CA ILE A 28 -14.99 14.73 20.83
C ILE A 28 -14.75 16.25 20.86
N GLU A 29 -15.60 17.03 21.53
CA GLU A 29 -15.48 18.49 21.60
C GLU A 29 -14.24 18.93 22.38
N ALA A 30 -13.92 18.22 23.47
CA ALA A 30 -12.69 18.48 24.22
C ALA A 30 -11.44 18.19 23.37
N VAL A 31 -11.43 17.10 22.61
CA VAL A 31 -10.34 16.73 21.70
C VAL A 31 -10.20 17.77 20.58
N ILE A 32 -11.30 18.22 19.96
CA ILE A 32 -11.31 19.26 18.92
C ILE A 32 -10.68 20.54 19.47
N LYS A 33 -11.20 21.03 20.61
CA LYS A 33 -10.70 22.28 21.22
C LYS A 33 -9.21 22.18 21.52
N LYS A 34 -8.78 21.10 22.15
CA LYS A 34 -7.39 20.92 22.54
C LYS A 34 -6.46 20.80 21.33
N THR A 35 -6.90 20.11 20.27
CA THR A 35 -6.12 20.00 19.02
C THR A 35 -6.02 21.34 18.30
N HIS A 36 -7.08 22.17 18.35
CA HIS A 36 -7.06 23.51 17.78
C HIS A 36 -6.02 24.40 18.44
N ASP A 37 -5.95 24.36 19.77
CA ASP A 37 -5.03 25.18 20.57
C ASP A 37 -3.60 24.63 20.55
N GLU A 38 -3.46 23.30 20.60
CA GLU A 38 -2.18 22.58 20.68
C GLU A 38 -2.09 21.48 19.58
N PRO A 39 -1.99 21.87 18.29
CA PRO A 39 -1.91 20.88 17.21
C PRO A 39 -0.63 20.06 17.30
N THR A 40 -0.74 18.74 17.18
CA THR A 40 0.41 17.81 17.22
C THR A 40 0.65 17.10 15.91
N TRP A 41 -0.38 16.96 15.07
CA TRP A 41 -0.30 16.19 13.82
C TRP A 41 -1.14 16.81 12.72
N VAL A 42 -0.50 17.07 11.57
CA VAL A 42 -1.18 17.38 10.29
C VAL A 42 -0.94 16.24 9.32
N HIS A 43 -1.99 15.74 8.69
CA HIS A 43 -1.90 14.72 7.64
C HIS A 43 -2.27 15.30 6.28
N PHE A 44 -1.42 15.10 5.27
CA PHE A 44 -1.66 15.52 3.89
C PHE A 44 -2.21 14.36 3.06
N GLY A 45 -3.39 14.56 2.47
CA GLY A 45 -4.12 13.58 1.70
C GLY A 45 -5.35 13.03 2.44
N GLY A 46 -6.53 13.57 2.14
CA GLY A 46 -7.80 13.23 2.80
C GLY A 46 -8.49 11.97 2.24
N GLY A 47 -7.73 11.06 1.60
CA GLY A 47 -8.26 9.89 0.93
C GLY A 47 -8.74 8.75 1.85
N ASN A 48 -9.23 7.67 1.23
CA ASN A 48 -9.78 6.52 1.95
C ASN A 48 -8.77 5.85 2.88
N ILE A 49 -7.52 5.71 2.44
CA ILE A 49 -6.48 5.05 3.25
C ILE A 49 -6.21 5.81 4.56
N PHE A 50 -6.16 7.14 4.53
CA PHE A 50 -5.97 7.94 5.73
C PHE A 50 -7.12 7.73 6.73
N ARG A 51 -8.37 7.84 6.27
CA ARG A 51 -9.55 7.73 7.14
C ARG A 51 -9.70 6.36 7.78
N ALA A 52 -9.48 5.29 7.00
CA ALA A 52 -9.68 3.91 7.47
C ALA A 52 -8.44 3.30 8.14
N PHE A 53 -7.30 3.99 8.18
CA PHE A 53 -6.09 3.42 8.76
C PHE A 53 -5.38 4.38 9.72
N PRO A 54 -4.59 5.40 9.34
CA PRO A 54 -3.94 6.26 10.32
C PRO A 54 -4.91 6.99 11.26
N ALA A 55 -6.03 7.51 10.74
CA ALA A 55 -7.04 8.17 11.55
C ALA A 55 -7.79 7.18 12.46
N ALA A 56 -8.04 5.94 11.99
CA ALA A 56 -8.63 4.89 12.80
C ALA A 56 -7.71 4.47 13.94
N MET A 57 -6.40 4.31 13.69
CA MET A 57 -5.42 4.04 14.74
C MET A 57 -5.37 5.14 15.81
N LEU A 58 -5.44 6.42 15.38
CA LEU A 58 -5.51 7.52 16.33
C LEU A 58 -6.83 7.51 17.13
N ASN A 59 -7.94 7.14 16.48
CA ASN A 59 -9.23 6.97 17.15
C ASN A 59 -9.15 5.92 18.27
N ASP A 60 -8.47 4.79 18.01
CA ASP A 60 -8.22 3.77 19.03
C ASP A 60 -7.30 4.29 20.15
N ALA A 61 -6.26 5.05 19.81
CA ALA A 61 -5.40 5.69 20.81
C ALA A 61 -6.19 6.65 21.72
N LEU A 62 -7.08 7.46 21.17
CA LEU A 62 -7.98 8.35 21.92
C LEU A 62 -8.94 7.55 22.80
N ASN A 63 -9.50 6.43 22.32
CA ASN A 63 -10.38 5.55 23.07
C ASN A 63 -9.72 4.95 24.32
N THR A 64 -8.37 4.91 24.38
CA THR A 64 -7.64 4.47 25.59
C THR A 64 -7.70 5.48 26.74
N GLY A 65 -8.05 6.74 26.46
CA GLY A 65 -7.98 7.86 27.41
C GLY A 65 -6.56 8.31 27.76
N LYS A 66 -5.53 7.76 27.11
CA LYS A 66 -4.12 8.11 27.34
C LYS A 66 -3.62 9.24 26.43
N TYR A 67 -4.41 9.64 25.48
CA TYR A 67 -4.14 10.72 24.54
C TYR A 67 -5.39 11.56 24.32
N ASP A 68 -5.22 12.83 24.00
CA ASP A 68 -6.31 13.81 23.99
C ASP A 68 -6.23 14.86 22.87
N ARG A 69 -5.47 14.56 21.81
CA ARG A 69 -5.37 15.40 20.61
C ARG A 69 -5.68 14.56 19.37
N GLY A 70 -6.45 15.14 18.46
CA GLY A 70 -6.77 14.52 17.18
C GLY A 70 -5.74 14.85 16.10
N VAL A 71 -6.13 14.59 14.86
CA VAL A 71 -5.35 14.91 13.66
C VAL A 71 -6.08 15.96 12.83
N ILE A 72 -5.31 16.86 12.22
CA ILE A 72 -5.78 17.84 11.24
C ILE A 72 -5.47 17.28 9.86
N VAL A 73 -6.46 17.15 8.98
CA VAL A 73 -6.26 16.71 7.61
C VAL A 73 -6.15 17.90 6.67
N ALA A 74 -5.20 17.86 5.75
CA ALA A 74 -4.98 18.89 4.73
C ALA A 74 -4.98 18.24 3.33
N GLU A 75 -5.84 18.72 2.43
CA GLU A 75 -5.89 18.22 1.06
C GLU A 75 -5.12 19.16 0.12
N THR A 76 -4.18 18.60 -0.67
CA THR A 76 -3.28 19.38 -1.52
C THR A 76 -3.68 19.41 -2.98
N PHE A 77 -4.55 18.49 -3.41
CA PHE A 77 -4.86 18.28 -4.82
C PHE A 77 -6.36 18.34 -5.12
N ASP A 78 -7.16 17.51 -4.47
CA ASP A 78 -8.60 17.40 -4.72
C ASP A 78 -9.40 18.00 -3.56
N TYR A 79 -9.54 19.32 -3.58
CA TYR A 79 -10.17 20.09 -2.50
C TYR A 79 -11.65 19.75 -2.29
N GLU A 80 -12.34 19.22 -3.33
CA GLU A 80 -13.72 18.77 -3.18
C GLU A 80 -13.88 17.61 -2.18
N VAL A 81 -12.82 16.87 -1.92
CA VAL A 81 -12.83 15.84 -0.87
C VAL A 81 -13.14 16.47 0.49
N ILE A 82 -12.59 17.65 0.79
CA ILE A 82 -12.91 18.38 2.03
C ILE A 82 -14.38 18.81 2.03
N ASP A 83 -14.86 19.41 0.94
CA ASP A 83 -16.21 19.93 0.83
C ASP A 83 -17.29 18.85 0.85
N LYS A 84 -16.99 17.67 0.30
CA LYS A 84 -17.99 16.61 0.07
C LYS A 84 -17.90 15.46 1.08
N ALA A 85 -16.69 15.12 1.57
CA ALA A 85 -16.48 13.95 2.41
C ALA A 85 -16.13 14.25 3.88
N TYR A 86 -15.78 15.50 4.21
CA TYR A 86 -15.45 15.91 5.58
C TYR A 86 -16.43 16.94 6.13
N SER A 87 -16.55 18.11 5.51
CA SER A 87 -17.34 19.23 6.03
C SER A 87 -18.81 18.89 6.29
N PRO A 88 -19.54 18.18 5.40
CA PRO A 88 -20.94 17.84 5.63
C PRO A 88 -21.16 16.88 6.79
N TYR A 89 -20.11 16.14 7.18
CA TYR A 89 -20.15 15.13 8.25
C TYR A 89 -19.37 15.58 9.49
N GLU A 90 -19.05 16.88 9.59
CA GLU A 90 -18.32 17.46 10.74
C GLU A 90 -16.99 16.73 11.03
N ASN A 91 -16.28 16.32 9.99
CA ASN A 91 -15.04 15.53 9.98
C ASN A 91 -15.19 14.08 10.52
N LEU A 92 -16.39 13.63 10.82
CA LEU A 92 -16.65 12.25 11.17
C LEU A 92 -16.66 11.36 9.91
N SER A 93 -16.31 10.11 10.07
CA SER A 93 -16.45 9.09 9.01
C SER A 93 -16.71 7.71 9.62
N LEU A 94 -17.18 6.76 8.80
CA LEU A 94 -17.37 5.38 9.22
C LEU A 94 -16.32 4.50 8.55
N ALA A 95 -15.43 3.90 9.31
CA ALA A 95 -14.57 2.83 8.82
C ALA A 95 -15.34 1.50 8.84
N VAL A 96 -15.33 0.80 7.70
CA VAL A 96 -15.98 -0.50 7.53
C VAL A 96 -14.91 -1.52 7.18
N SER A 97 -14.54 -2.36 8.16
CA SER A 97 -13.62 -3.47 7.94
C SER A 97 -14.34 -4.63 7.26
N LEU A 98 -13.81 -5.06 6.13
CA LEU A 98 -14.34 -6.13 5.29
C LEU A 98 -13.62 -7.43 5.65
N CYS A 99 -14.33 -8.33 6.34
CA CYS A 99 -13.72 -9.56 6.84
C CYS A 99 -13.76 -10.69 5.81
N SER A 100 -12.77 -11.56 5.85
CA SER A 100 -12.62 -12.71 4.94
C SER A 100 -13.77 -13.71 5.02
N ASN A 101 -14.46 -13.78 6.16
CA ASN A 101 -15.66 -14.60 6.37
C ASN A 101 -16.95 -13.97 5.78
N GLY A 102 -16.85 -12.81 5.14
CA GLY A 102 -17.98 -12.08 4.55
C GLY A 102 -18.76 -11.18 5.51
N SER A 103 -18.37 -11.09 6.79
CA SER A 103 -18.91 -10.10 7.74
C SER A 103 -18.26 -8.73 7.57
N ILE A 104 -18.84 -7.71 8.21
CA ILE A 104 -18.28 -6.36 8.29
C ILE A 104 -18.22 -5.89 9.74
N GLU A 105 -17.18 -5.15 10.09
CA GLU A 105 -17.06 -4.41 11.35
C GLU A 105 -17.19 -2.91 11.05
N LYS A 106 -17.78 -2.16 11.95
CA LYS A 106 -18.15 -0.75 11.73
C LYS A 106 -17.66 0.10 12.90
N MET A 107 -16.74 1.04 12.62
CA MET A 107 -16.18 1.95 13.62
C MET A 107 -16.39 3.40 13.20
N VAL A 108 -16.99 4.21 14.06
CA VAL A 108 -17.08 5.66 13.86
C VAL A 108 -15.72 6.29 14.17
N ILE A 109 -15.17 7.00 13.20
CA ILE A 109 -13.91 7.73 13.31
C ILE A 109 -14.22 9.19 13.63
N ALA A 110 -13.76 9.65 14.79
CA ALA A 110 -13.89 11.02 15.29
C ALA A 110 -12.54 11.66 15.65
N SER A 111 -11.44 11.02 15.27
CA SER A 111 -10.08 11.51 15.52
C SER A 111 -9.66 12.68 14.63
N VAL A 112 -10.38 12.93 13.51
CA VAL A 112 -10.11 14.09 12.63
C VAL A 112 -10.84 15.30 13.18
N THR A 113 -10.08 16.33 13.58
CA THR A 113 -10.63 17.51 14.27
C THR A 113 -10.83 18.71 13.38
N GLU A 114 -9.97 18.89 12.39
CA GLU A 114 -10.04 19.94 11.37
C GLU A 114 -9.75 19.31 9.99
N SER A 115 -10.38 19.88 8.94
CA SER A 115 -10.12 19.53 7.54
C SER A 115 -9.88 20.79 6.73
N LEU A 116 -8.74 20.89 6.06
CA LEU A 116 -8.22 22.11 5.46
C LEU A 116 -7.87 21.91 3.98
N LYS A 117 -8.12 22.92 3.17
CA LYS A 117 -7.67 22.97 1.78
C LYS A 117 -6.29 23.61 1.72
N ALA A 118 -5.27 22.83 1.45
CA ALA A 118 -3.88 23.28 1.44
C ALA A 118 -3.55 24.01 0.11
N ASP A 119 -4.07 25.21 -0.06
CA ASP A 119 -3.74 26.10 -1.17
C ASP A 119 -3.89 27.57 -0.78
N TYR A 120 -3.04 28.41 -1.37
CA TYR A 120 -2.99 29.87 -1.10
C TYR A 120 -4.27 30.61 -1.46
N GLN A 121 -5.12 30.06 -2.30
CA GLN A 121 -6.41 30.66 -2.68
C GLN A 121 -7.48 30.53 -1.57
N PHE A 122 -7.27 29.67 -0.55
CA PHE A 122 -8.20 29.45 0.54
C PHE A 122 -7.72 30.08 1.84
N GLU A 123 -8.65 30.54 2.67
CA GLU A 123 -8.34 31.04 4.02
C GLU A 123 -7.69 29.96 4.91
N ASP A 124 -7.95 28.69 4.64
CA ASP A 124 -7.37 27.55 5.32
C ASP A 124 -5.83 27.54 5.28
N TRP A 125 -5.21 28.17 4.27
CA TRP A 125 -3.75 28.32 4.20
C TRP A 125 -3.22 29.11 5.37
N LYS A 126 -3.91 30.14 5.84
CA LYS A 126 -3.48 30.92 7.01
C LYS A 126 -3.49 30.04 8.26
N ARG A 127 -4.53 29.19 8.40
CA ARG A 127 -4.60 28.23 9.51
C ARG A 127 -3.43 27.23 9.46
N LEU A 128 -3.07 26.71 8.29
CA LEU A 128 -1.90 25.85 8.13
C LEU A 128 -0.61 26.55 8.54
N VAL A 129 -0.43 27.82 8.16
CA VAL A 129 0.73 28.63 8.59
C VAL A 129 0.77 28.76 10.11
N GLU A 130 -0.33 29.09 10.77
CA GLU A 130 -0.43 29.15 12.24
C GLU A 130 -0.03 27.83 12.89
N ILE A 131 -0.53 26.71 12.38
CA ILE A 131 -0.22 25.36 12.86
C ILE A 131 1.29 25.08 12.72
N PHE A 132 1.90 25.41 11.58
CA PHE A 132 3.32 25.18 11.36
C PHE A 132 4.22 26.09 12.21
N GLN A 133 3.74 27.25 12.59
CA GLN A 133 4.42 28.17 13.53
C GLN A 133 4.23 27.75 14.99
N ASN A 134 3.29 26.84 15.28
CA ASN A 134 3.03 26.38 16.64
C ASN A 134 4.10 25.37 17.10
N PRO A 135 4.76 25.57 18.26
CA PRO A 135 5.79 24.67 18.76
C PRO A 135 5.26 23.27 19.15
N THR A 136 3.95 23.11 19.37
CA THR A 136 3.35 21.82 19.74
C THR A 136 3.25 20.84 18.56
N LEU A 137 3.37 21.30 17.32
CA LEU A 137 3.33 20.44 16.14
C LEU A 137 4.54 19.49 16.13
N GLN A 138 4.28 18.20 16.18
CA GLN A 138 5.27 17.12 16.29
C GLN A 138 5.54 16.43 14.97
N MET A 139 4.50 16.21 14.18
CA MET A 139 4.56 15.40 12.96
C MET A 139 3.66 15.98 11.87
N ILE A 140 4.15 15.93 10.63
CA ILE A 140 3.30 15.93 9.45
C ILE A 140 3.44 14.60 8.73
N SER A 141 2.36 14.13 8.10
CA SER A 141 2.39 12.85 7.40
C SER A 141 1.62 12.89 6.08
N PHE A 142 1.80 11.85 5.25
CA PHE A 142 1.31 11.84 3.88
C PHE A 142 0.71 10.50 3.47
N THR A 143 -0.41 10.57 2.75
CA THR A 143 -0.92 9.51 1.86
C THR A 143 -1.37 10.15 0.55
N ILE A 144 -0.41 10.51 -0.31
CA ILE A 144 -0.60 11.29 -1.55
C ILE A 144 -0.18 10.54 -2.81
N THR A 145 0.19 9.28 -2.68
CA THR A 145 0.80 8.42 -3.70
C THR A 145 2.21 8.85 -4.11
N GLU A 146 2.98 7.92 -4.70
CA GLU A 146 4.40 8.14 -5.05
C GLU A 146 4.61 9.34 -5.97
N LYS A 147 3.66 9.61 -6.89
CA LYS A 147 3.73 10.74 -7.82
C LYS A 147 3.67 12.10 -7.11
N GLY A 148 3.07 12.17 -5.93
CA GLY A 148 2.95 13.40 -5.15
C GLY A 148 4.28 13.88 -4.55
N TYR A 149 5.31 13.03 -4.47
CA TYR A 149 6.62 13.36 -3.90
C TYR A 149 7.59 14.00 -4.90
N THR A 150 7.19 14.21 -6.13
CA THR A 150 8.06 14.76 -7.17
C THR A 150 8.16 16.29 -7.13
N TYR A 151 9.33 16.81 -7.48
CA TYR A 151 9.53 18.20 -7.79
C TYR A 151 8.95 18.50 -9.19
N ASN A 152 8.42 19.72 -9.39
CA ASN A 152 7.90 20.16 -10.68
C ASN A 152 8.45 21.55 -11.05
N ASP A 153 9.13 21.65 -12.19
CA ASP A 153 9.72 22.90 -12.69
C ASP A 153 8.67 24.01 -12.93
N ALA A 154 7.41 23.67 -13.20
CA ALA A 154 6.35 24.65 -13.39
C ALA A 154 6.09 25.51 -12.14
N ASP A 155 6.46 25.04 -10.94
CA ASP A 155 6.35 25.81 -9.71
C ASP A 155 7.42 26.91 -9.56
N LEU A 156 8.55 26.82 -10.26
CA LEU A 156 9.60 27.85 -10.17
C LEU A 156 9.10 29.23 -10.57
N ALA A 157 8.31 29.32 -11.62
CA ALA A 157 7.73 30.60 -12.07
C ALA A 157 6.76 31.22 -11.03
N ARG A 158 6.35 30.45 -10.03
CA ARG A 158 5.41 30.88 -8.97
C ARG A 158 6.14 31.34 -7.68
N GLY A 159 7.46 31.26 -7.66
CA GLY A 159 8.26 31.63 -6.47
C GLY A 159 7.89 30.79 -5.24
N LEU A 160 7.52 31.46 -4.14
CA LEU A 160 7.15 30.81 -2.87
C LEU A 160 5.67 30.40 -2.77
N THR A 161 4.93 30.42 -3.88
CA THR A 161 3.52 30.01 -3.94
C THR A 161 3.30 28.80 -4.88
N PRO A 162 4.00 27.66 -4.65
CA PRO A 162 3.89 26.47 -5.48
C PRO A 162 2.49 25.85 -5.43
N VAL A 163 2.12 25.07 -6.47
CA VAL A 163 0.83 24.37 -6.53
C VAL A 163 0.95 22.87 -6.25
N PHE A 164 2.14 22.29 -6.42
CA PHE A 164 2.36 20.87 -6.17
C PHE A 164 2.62 20.57 -4.67
N ALA A 165 2.26 19.38 -4.23
CA ALA A 165 2.25 19.01 -2.81
C ALA A 165 3.58 19.27 -2.09
N MET A 166 4.71 18.80 -2.64
CA MET A 166 6.02 18.99 -1.99
C MET A 166 6.46 20.45 -1.93
N GLY A 167 6.09 21.25 -2.92
CA GLY A 167 6.32 22.70 -2.89
C GLY A 167 5.52 23.37 -1.77
N LYS A 168 4.24 23.06 -1.63
CA LYS A 168 3.39 23.58 -0.55
C LYS A 168 3.92 23.20 0.82
N VAL A 169 4.35 21.95 0.99
CA VAL A 169 4.98 21.48 2.22
C VAL A 169 6.29 22.22 2.50
N CYS A 170 7.12 22.41 1.47
CA CYS A 170 8.37 23.19 1.61
C CYS A 170 8.09 24.64 2.03
N ALA A 171 7.02 25.28 1.52
CA ALA A 171 6.60 26.61 1.91
C ALA A 171 6.13 26.67 3.39
N LEU A 172 5.39 25.67 3.84
CA LEU A 172 4.97 25.56 5.24
C LEU A 172 6.19 25.30 6.16
N LEU A 173 7.16 24.50 5.74
CA LEU A 173 8.43 24.32 6.46
C LEU A 173 9.25 25.61 6.52
N LEU A 174 9.17 26.46 5.50
CA LEU A 174 9.79 27.80 5.54
C LEU A 174 9.13 28.67 6.61
N GLU A 175 7.81 28.62 6.78
CA GLU A 175 7.13 29.34 7.87
C GLU A 175 7.55 28.81 9.25
N ARG A 176 7.74 27.50 9.38
CA ARG A 176 8.28 26.91 10.62
C ARG A 176 9.73 27.31 10.90
N PHE A 177 10.56 27.40 9.86
CA PHE A 177 11.92 27.95 9.96
C PHE A 177 11.91 29.39 10.48
N LYS A 178 11.05 30.26 9.91
CA LYS A 178 10.90 31.67 10.32
C LYS A 178 10.40 31.79 11.75
N ALA A 179 9.60 30.85 12.23
CA ALA A 179 9.09 30.82 13.61
C ALA A 179 10.15 30.42 14.67
N GLY A 180 11.41 30.24 14.27
CA GLY A 180 12.50 29.92 15.19
C GLY A 180 13.15 28.56 14.95
N GLN A 181 13.10 28.03 13.73
CA GLN A 181 13.69 26.73 13.38
C GLN A 181 13.16 25.60 14.27
N LEU A 182 11.84 25.56 14.45
CA LEU A 182 11.17 24.60 15.32
C LEU A 182 11.30 23.17 14.75
N PRO A 183 11.57 22.16 15.60
CA PRO A 183 11.74 20.78 15.15
C PRO A 183 10.44 20.17 14.64
N LEU A 184 10.51 19.25 13.65
CA LEU A 184 9.37 18.58 13.06
C LEU A 184 9.77 17.24 12.42
N THR A 185 8.91 16.26 12.51
CA THR A 185 9.03 15.01 11.76
C THR A 185 8.13 15.02 10.54
N VAL A 186 8.70 14.66 9.38
CA VAL A 186 8.05 14.62 8.07
C VAL A 186 7.93 13.17 7.62
N GLN A 187 6.76 12.57 7.86
CA GLN A 187 6.52 11.13 7.78
C GLN A 187 5.72 10.74 6.54
N SER A 188 6.27 9.94 5.63
CA SER A 188 5.42 9.28 4.63
C SER A 188 4.69 8.08 5.25
N MET A 189 3.43 7.90 4.85
CA MET A 189 2.61 6.72 5.13
C MET A 189 2.06 6.13 3.81
N ASP A 190 2.78 6.32 2.71
CA ASP A 190 2.47 5.70 1.41
C ASP A 190 3.20 4.36 1.23
N ASN A 191 2.53 3.43 0.55
CA ASN A 191 3.08 2.11 0.26
C ASN A 191 4.05 2.17 -0.94
N CYS A 192 5.21 2.78 -0.72
CA CYS A 192 6.33 2.78 -1.65
C CYS A 192 7.64 2.60 -0.90
N SER A 193 8.59 1.93 -1.55
CA SER A 193 9.88 1.60 -0.96
C SER A 193 10.65 2.85 -0.57
N HIS A 194 11.27 2.82 0.63
CA HIS A 194 12.08 3.92 1.19
C HIS A 194 11.35 5.27 1.14
N ASN A 195 10.09 5.25 1.51
CA ASN A 195 9.15 6.37 1.34
C ASN A 195 9.62 7.68 2.02
N GLY A 196 10.32 7.62 3.15
CA GLY A 196 10.90 8.78 3.81
C GLY A 196 11.96 9.49 2.96
N ASP A 197 12.77 8.74 2.21
CA ASP A 197 13.77 9.33 1.31
C ASP A 197 13.11 10.04 0.12
N LYS A 198 11.96 9.53 -0.37
CA LYS A 198 11.20 10.19 -1.44
C LYS A 198 10.63 11.53 -1.00
N VAL A 199 10.05 11.58 0.20
CA VAL A 199 9.60 12.85 0.80
C VAL A 199 10.75 13.82 0.96
N LYS A 200 11.87 13.34 1.56
CA LYS A 200 13.09 14.15 1.73
C LYS A 200 13.57 14.72 0.40
N ALA A 201 13.68 13.88 -0.62
CA ALA A 201 14.12 14.31 -1.96
C ALA A 201 13.19 15.37 -2.55
N GLY A 202 11.87 15.19 -2.45
CA GLY A 202 10.88 16.15 -2.94
C GLY A 202 11.00 17.52 -2.26
N VAL A 203 11.03 17.56 -0.93
CA VAL A 203 11.18 18.79 -0.15
C VAL A 203 12.52 19.47 -0.44
N MET A 204 13.63 18.71 -0.43
CA MET A 204 14.97 19.24 -0.66
C MET A 204 15.13 19.84 -2.05
N ALA A 205 14.51 19.24 -3.09
CA ALA A 205 14.57 19.77 -4.45
C ALA A 205 13.98 21.19 -4.54
N TYR A 206 12.83 21.45 -3.87
CA TYR A 206 12.27 22.80 -3.78
C TYR A 206 13.18 23.76 -3.01
N ALA A 207 13.65 23.36 -1.85
CA ALA A 207 14.51 24.21 -0.99
C ALA A 207 15.82 24.58 -1.69
N GLU A 208 16.49 23.63 -2.35
CA GLU A 208 17.73 23.86 -3.10
C GLU A 208 17.51 24.83 -4.26
N LYS A 209 16.42 24.70 -5.00
CA LYS A 209 16.05 25.62 -6.07
C LYS A 209 15.77 27.03 -5.55
N TRP A 210 14.99 27.15 -4.47
CA TRP A 210 14.67 28.46 -3.89
C TRP A 210 15.92 29.17 -3.35
N VAL A 211 16.89 28.44 -2.76
CA VAL A 211 18.18 29.01 -2.39
C VAL A 211 18.97 29.46 -3.61
N ALA A 212 19.04 28.64 -4.65
CA ALA A 212 19.77 28.98 -5.89
C ALA A 212 19.20 30.21 -6.59
N GLU A 213 17.88 30.40 -6.54
CA GLU A 213 17.18 31.58 -7.09
C GLU A 213 17.17 32.79 -6.13
N GLY A 214 17.78 32.68 -4.94
CA GLY A 214 17.81 33.74 -3.95
C GLY A 214 16.46 34.06 -3.29
N LEU A 215 15.48 33.17 -3.37
CA LEU A 215 14.14 33.35 -2.80
C LEU A 215 14.13 33.12 -1.29
N VAL A 216 15.01 32.27 -0.79
CA VAL A 216 15.17 31.95 0.64
C VAL A 216 16.64 31.92 1.03
N PRO A 217 16.98 32.16 2.32
CA PRO A 217 18.36 32.13 2.78
C PRO A 217 18.91 30.69 2.82
N ALA A 218 20.23 30.54 2.69
CA ALA A 218 20.91 29.25 2.74
C ALA A 218 20.71 28.50 4.09
N GLU A 219 20.46 29.23 5.16
CA GLU A 219 20.17 28.73 6.50
C GLU A 219 18.87 27.88 6.52
N PHE A 220 17.92 28.15 5.62
CA PHE A 220 16.72 27.31 5.49
C PHE A 220 17.08 25.91 5.00
N LEU A 221 17.96 25.79 4.01
CA LEU A 221 18.44 24.49 3.55
C LEU A 221 19.26 23.76 4.63
N ALA A 222 20.07 24.51 5.40
CA ALA A 222 20.81 23.95 6.52
C ALA A 222 19.87 23.40 7.61
N TYR A 223 18.79 24.13 7.93
CA TYR A 223 17.74 23.68 8.85
C TYR A 223 17.07 22.39 8.39
N LEU A 224 16.72 22.25 7.09
CA LEU A 224 16.12 21.03 6.57
C LEU A 224 17.08 19.83 6.56
N LYS A 225 18.39 20.08 6.53
CA LYS A 225 19.44 19.05 6.59
C LYS A 225 19.85 18.67 8.01
N ASP A 226 19.49 19.46 8.99
CA ASP A 226 19.80 19.22 10.41
C ASP A 226 18.82 18.17 10.98
N GLU A 227 19.30 16.93 11.13
CA GLU A 227 18.49 15.83 11.66
C GLU A 227 18.09 16.01 13.14
N SER A 228 18.67 16.96 13.86
CA SER A 228 18.17 17.37 15.18
C SER A 228 16.92 18.26 15.10
N LYS A 229 16.60 18.75 13.92
CA LYS A 229 15.46 19.63 13.63
C LYS A 229 14.42 18.93 12.76
N ILE A 230 14.81 18.43 11.60
CA ILE A 230 13.89 17.81 10.63
C ILE A 230 14.31 16.38 10.37
N THR A 231 13.39 15.45 10.61
CA THR A 231 13.60 14.03 10.31
C THR A 231 12.62 13.55 9.26
N PHE A 232 13.04 12.52 8.50
CA PHE A 232 12.27 11.88 7.45
C PHE A 232 12.27 10.35 7.68
N PRO A 233 11.54 9.87 8.69
CA PRO A 233 11.51 8.45 9.01
C PRO A 233 10.89 7.63 7.87
N TRP A 234 11.35 6.37 7.75
CA TRP A 234 10.72 5.41 6.87
C TRP A 234 9.51 4.76 7.53
N SER A 235 8.57 4.31 6.71
CA SER A 235 7.50 3.42 7.19
C SER A 235 7.21 2.31 6.20
N MET A 236 6.76 1.18 6.70
CA MET A 236 6.08 0.15 5.93
C MET A 236 4.61 0.19 6.30
N ILE A 237 3.78 0.46 5.32
CA ILE A 237 2.33 0.49 5.44
C ILE A 237 1.74 -0.67 4.64
N ASP A 238 0.77 -1.37 5.21
CA ASP A 238 0.12 -2.48 4.56
C ASP A 238 -1.35 -2.58 4.99
N LYS A 239 -2.22 -2.01 4.18
CA LYS A 239 -3.69 -2.09 4.28
C LYS A 239 -4.30 -1.75 2.92
N ILE A 240 -5.29 -2.49 2.50
CA ILE A 240 -6.05 -2.24 1.28
C ILE A 240 -7.36 -1.53 1.65
N THR A 241 -7.64 -0.42 0.96
CA THR A 241 -8.89 0.33 1.09
C THR A 241 -9.56 0.41 -0.28
N PRO A 242 -10.41 -0.57 -0.60
CA PRO A 242 -11.11 -0.59 -1.89
C PRO A 242 -12.11 0.56 -1.98
N ARG A 243 -12.52 0.87 -3.21
CA ARG A 243 -13.60 1.84 -3.45
C ARG A 243 -14.87 1.43 -2.70
N PRO A 244 -15.77 2.39 -2.39
CA PRO A 244 -17.06 2.08 -1.81
C PRO A 244 -17.79 0.98 -2.59
N HIS A 245 -18.28 -0.04 -1.87
CA HIS A 245 -18.87 -1.25 -2.45
C HIS A 245 -20.39 -1.26 -2.26
N SER A 246 -21.14 -1.62 -3.32
CA SER A 246 -22.61 -1.58 -3.29
C SER A 246 -23.21 -2.46 -2.19
N LYS A 247 -22.70 -3.67 -1.99
CA LYS A 247 -23.15 -4.55 -0.92
C LYS A 247 -22.95 -3.94 0.47
N VAL A 248 -21.87 -3.18 0.68
CA VAL A 248 -21.64 -2.48 1.96
C VAL A 248 -22.67 -1.37 2.12
N LYS A 249 -22.91 -0.56 1.08
CA LYS A 249 -23.98 0.47 1.09
C LYS A 249 -25.33 -0.13 1.45
N GLU A 250 -25.69 -1.26 0.85
CA GLU A 250 -26.95 -1.98 1.13
C GLU A 250 -27.05 -2.44 2.59
N LEU A 251 -25.96 -3.01 3.14
CA LEU A 251 -25.91 -3.43 4.54
C LEU A 251 -26.05 -2.26 5.51
N LEU A 252 -25.36 -1.15 5.26
CA LEU A 252 -25.45 0.06 6.07
C LEU A 252 -26.86 0.69 5.99
N ALA A 253 -27.47 0.72 4.80
CA ALA A 253 -28.83 1.19 4.62
C ALA A 253 -29.86 0.31 5.37
N ALA A 254 -29.68 -1.01 5.37
CA ALA A 254 -30.52 -1.94 6.12
C ALA A 254 -30.42 -1.73 7.63
N ASP A 255 -29.28 -1.28 8.15
CA ASP A 255 -29.11 -0.85 9.53
C ASP A 255 -29.81 0.49 9.82
N GLY A 256 -30.21 1.24 8.79
CA GLY A 256 -30.75 2.60 8.91
C GLY A 256 -29.67 3.68 8.97
N PHE A 257 -28.44 3.38 8.54
CA PHE A 257 -27.38 4.38 8.38
C PHE A 257 -27.64 5.20 7.10
N GLU A 258 -27.88 6.50 7.26
CA GLU A 258 -28.35 7.38 6.18
C GLU A 258 -27.19 8.01 5.39
N ASP A 259 -26.01 8.18 6.00
CA ASP A 259 -24.85 8.81 5.38
C ASP A 259 -24.07 7.77 4.52
N ASN A 260 -24.71 7.26 3.47
CA ASN A 260 -24.18 6.15 2.67
C ASN A 260 -24.10 6.43 1.17
N ASP A 261 -24.26 7.68 0.74
CA ASP A 261 -24.16 8.04 -0.67
C ASP A 261 -22.71 8.07 -1.16
N TYR A 262 -22.53 7.65 -2.42
CA TYR A 262 -21.24 7.75 -3.07
C TYR A 262 -20.92 9.19 -3.44
N ILE A 263 -19.66 9.53 -3.32
CA ILE A 263 -19.09 10.83 -3.65
C ILE A 263 -18.10 10.62 -4.79
N GLU A 264 -18.32 11.30 -5.90
CA GLU A 264 -17.35 11.45 -6.97
C GLU A 264 -17.03 12.93 -7.13
N THR A 265 -15.73 13.24 -7.17
CA THR A 265 -15.25 14.61 -7.40
C THR A 265 -15.02 14.87 -8.89
N GLU A 266 -14.86 16.11 -9.29
CA GLU A 266 -14.49 16.48 -10.67
C GLU A 266 -13.11 15.88 -11.08
N LYS A 267 -12.24 15.61 -10.11
CA LYS A 267 -10.95 14.96 -10.32
C LYS A 267 -11.01 13.43 -10.27
N HIS A 268 -12.23 12.87 -10.28
CA HIS A 268 -12.49 11.43 -10.25
C HIS A 268 -11.98 10.71 -8.98
N THR A 269 -11.91 11.41 -7.85
CA THR A 269 -11.78 10.75 -6.56
C THR A 269 -13.10 10.09 -6.19
N PHE A 270 -13.05 8.78 -5.93
CA PHE A 270 -14.22 7.98 -5.57
C PHE A 270 -14.21 7.66 -4.08
N THR A 271 -15.17 8.16 -3.34
CA THR A 271 -15.26 8.04 -1.88
C THR A 271 -16.71 8.00 -1.40
N ALA A 272 -16.92 7.98 -0.08
CA ALA A 272 -18.21 8.05 0.59
C ALA A 272 -17.99 8.55 2.05
N PRO A 273 -19.05 8.87 2.81
CA PRO A 273 -18.94 9.11 4.25
C PRO A 273 -18.47 7.86 5.03
N PHE A 274 -18.60 6.68 4.43
CA PHE A 274 -18.00 5.44 4.91
C PHE A 274 -16.78 5.05 4.04
N VAL A 275 -15.83 4.34 4.63
CA VAL A 275 -14.61 3.89 3.97
C VAL A 275 -14.45 2.40 4.16
N ASN A 276 -14.33 1.67 3.07
CA ASN A 276 -14.03 0.25 3.10
C ASN A 276 -12.53 0.01 3.33
N ALA A 277 -12.21 -0.95 4.17
CA ALA A 277 -10.85 -1.42 4.38
C ALA A 277 -10.86 -2.93 4.62
N GLU A 278 -9.77 -3.61 4.29
CA GLU A 278 -9.57 -4.99 4.73
C GLU A 278 -9.38 -5.07 6.26
N GLU A 279 -9.60 -6.24 6.85
CA GLU A 279 -9.38 -6.48 8.28
C GLU A 279 -7.90 -6.46 8.67
N VAL A 280 -7.01 -6.89 7.76
CA VAL A 280 -5.56 -6.95 7.99
C VAL A 280 -4.95 -5.57 7.89
N GLN A 281 -4.07 -5.23 8.85
CA GLN A 281 -3.34 -3.96 8.83
C GLN A 281 -1.98 -4.08 9.50
N TYR A 282 -0.97 -3.49 8.89
CA TYR A 282 0.37 -3.35 9.46
C TYR A 282 0.91 -1.95 9.17
N LEU A 283 1.32 -1.25 10.23
CA LEU A 283 2.04 0.02 10.14
C LEU A 283 3.29 -0.07 11.02
N VAL A 284 4.45 -0.11 10.37
CA VAL A 284 5.75 -0.16 11.03
C VAL A 284 6.50 1.11 10.68
N ILE A 285 6.94 1.86 11.68
CA ILE A 285 7.50 3.20 11.52
C ILE A 285 8.89 3.26 12.18
N GLU A 286 9.82 3.90 11.52
CA GLU A 286 11.11 4.27 12.12
C GLU A 286 10.87 5.27 13.27
N ASP A 287 11.31 4.93 14.48
CA ASP A 287 11.17 5.80 15.66
C ASP A 287 12.27 6.88 15.70
N ASN A 288 12.18 7.82 14.77
CA ASN A 288 13.12 8.93 14.62
C ASN A 288 12.37 10.28 14.63
N TYR A 289 12.03 10.74 15.84
CA TYR A 289 11.22 11.94 16.08
C TYR A 289 11.99 12.98 16.90
N THR A 290 11.89 14.25 16.53
CA THR A 290 12.68 15.34 17.11
C THR A 290 12.01 16.06 18.28
N ASN A 291 10.67 16.07 18.36
CA ASN A 291 9.92 16.76 19.43
C ASN A 291 8.68 15.98 19.91
N GLY A 292 8.80 14.65 19.98
CA GLY A 292 7.70 13.77 20.35
C GLY A 292 6.87 13.35 19.13
N ARG A 293 5.90 12.47 19.36
CA ARG A 293 5.04 11.91 18.32
C ARG A 293 3.64 11.60 18.85
N PRO A 294 2.61 11.61 17.98
CA PRO A 294 1.32 11.01 18.33
C PRO A 294 1.49 9.52 18.66
N PRO A 295 0.83 9.00 19.70
CA PRO A 295 1.03 7.63 20.18
C PRO A 295 0.22 6.61 19.36
N LEU A 296 0.55 6.44 18.07
CA LEU A 296 -0.13 5.49 17.18
C LEU A 296 0.09 4.02 17.59
N ASP A 297 1.10 3.75 18.42
CA ASP A 297 1.32 2.46 19.06
C ASP A 297 0.15 2.04 19.97
N LEU A 298 -0.57 2.98 20.57
CA LEU A 298 -1.82 2.69 21.30
C LEU A 298 -2.95 2.21 20.37
N GLY A 299 -2.85 2.48 19.07
CA GLY A 299 -3.75 2.00 18.03
C GLY A 299 -3.15 0.88 17.17
N GLY A 300 -2.00 0.30 17.58
CA GLY A 300 -1.40 -0.88 16.94
C GLY A 300 -0.27 -0.61 15.95
N ALA A 301 0.20 0.64 15.77
CA ALA A 301 1.42 0.90 15.02
C ALA A 301 2.65 0.38 15.76
N LEU A 302 3.66 -0.08 15.02
CA LEU A 302 4.91 -0.59 15.56
C LEU A 302 6.04 0.42 15.27
N TYR A 303 6.75 0.84 16.31
CA TYR A 303 7.89 1.73 16.18
C TYR A 303 9.20 0.96 16.35
N THR A 304 10.17 1.21 15.48
CA THR A 304 11.43 0.45 15.46
C THR A 304 12.55 1.23 14.77
N THR A 305 13.67 0.57 14.46
CA THR A 305 14.77 1.17 13.68
C THR A 305 14.48 1.16 12.18
N ARG A 306 15.12 2.07 11.42
CA ARG A 306 15.06 2.09 9.94
C ARG A 306 15.42 0.73 9.33
N GLU A 307 16.47 0.09 9.82
CA GLU A 307 16.89 -1.23 9.36
C GLU A 307 15.78 -2.29 9.54
N THR A 308 15.03 -2.22 10.64
CA THR A 308 13.93 -3.16 10.89
C THR A 308 12.74 -2.85 9.99
N VAL A 309 12.43 -1.58 9.71
CA VAL A 309 11.40 -1.20 8.71
C VAL A 309 11.75 -1.80 7.34
N ASP A 310 13.00 -1.68 6.89
CA ASP A 310 13.50 -2.25 5.64
C ASP A 310 13.38 -3.79 5.62
N LYS A 311 13.70 -4.45 6.73
CA LYS A 311 13.52 -5.91 6.86
C LYS A 311 12.05 -6.33 6.76
N VAL A 312 11.12 -5.56 7.35
CA VAL A 312 9.68 -5.84 7.24
C VAL A 312 9.21 -5.69 5.79
N GLU A 313 9.62 -4.62 5.11
CA GLU A 313 9.32 -4.42 3.69
C GLU A 313 9.90 -5.57 2.84
N THR A 314 11.17 -5.93 3.06
CA THR A 314 11.82 -7.04 2.39
C THR A 314 11.08 -8.36 2.61
N MET A 315 10.68 -8.68 3.83
CA MET A 315 9.87 -9.86 4.17
C MET A 315 8.58 -9.89 3.36
N LYS A 316 7.83 -8.79 3.33
CA LYS A 316 6.58 -8.65 2.56
C LYS A 316 6.80 -8.85 1.07
N VAL A 317 7.79 -8.17 0.50
CA VAL A 317 8.00 -8.08 -0.94
C VAL A 317 8.64 -9.32 -1.52
N THR A 318 9.55 -9.97 -0.79
CA THR A 318 10.32 -11.11 -1.31
C THR A 318 9.80 -12.48 -0.85
N THR A 319 8.91 -12.53 0.14
CA THR A 319 8.50 -13.81 0.74
C THR A 319 7.00 -13.91 0.99
N CYS A 320 6.43 -13.03 1.85
CA CYS A 320 5.16 -13.32 2.50
C CYS A 320 3.91 -12.88 1.73
N LEU A 321 3.98 -11.89 0.83
CA LEU A 321 2.82 -11.37 0.10
C LEU A 321 3.06 -11.34 -1.41
N ASN A 322 4.02 -10.53 -1.87
CA ASN A 322 4.11 -10.21 -3.30
C ASN A 322 4.47 -11.40 -4.20
N PRO A 323 5.33 -12.37 -3.80
CA PRO A 323 5.59 -13.56 -4.59
C PRO A 323 4.34 -14.43 -4.75
N LEU A 324 3.55 -14.58 -3.68
CA LEU A 324 2.33 -15.38 -3.69
C LEU A 324 1.29 -14.80 -4.67
N HIS A 325 1.09 -13.48 -4.61
CA HIS A 325 0.24 -12.75 -5.55
C HIS A 325 0.68 -12.96 -7.00
N THR A 326 2.00 -12.89 -7.28
CA THR A 326 2.52 -13.07 -8.65
C THR A 326 2.35 -14.50 -9.14
N ALA A 327 2.61 -15.49 -8.28
CA ALA A 327 2.40 -16.89 -8.63
C ALA A 327 0.94 -17.16 -8.98
N MET A 328 0.00 -16.67 -8.16
CA MET A 328 -1.43 -16.78 -8.43
C MET A 328 -1.81 -16.11 -9.74
N SER A 329 -1.41 -14.86 -9.94
CA SER A 329 -1.83 -14.08 -11.09
C SER A 329 -1.38 -14.67 -12.43
N ILE A 330 -0.17 -15.24 -12.51
CA ILE A 330 0.33 -15.89 -13.72
C ILE A 330 -0.53 -17.09 -14.07
N TYR A 331 -0.79 -17.97 -13.11
CA TYR A 331 -1.60 -19.18 -13.34
C TYR A 331 -3.08 -18.86 -13.44
N GLY A 332 -3.59 -17.93 -12.61
CA GLY A 332 -4.99 -17.55 -12.60
C GLY A 332 -5.47 -16.96 -13.93
N VAL A 333 -4.66 -16.09 -14.55
CA VAL A 333 -4.97 -15.56 -15.89
C VAL A 333 -5.07 -16.68 -16.91
N MET A 334 -4.11 -17.61 -16.92
CA MET A 334 -4.12 -18.76 -17.84
C MET A 334 -5.26 -19.73 -17.58
N LEU A 335 -5.73 -19.84 -16.35
CA LEU A 335 -6.86 -20.68 -15.94
C LEU A 335 -8.22 -19.98 -16.04
N GLY A 336 -8.25 -18.71 -16.54
CA GLY A 336 -9.48 -17.96 -16.79
C GLY A 336 -10.10 -17.27 -15.55
N TYR A 337 -9.37 -17.13 -14.46
CA TYR A 337 -9.85 -16.42 -13.28
C TYR A 337 -9.81 -14.90 -13.49
N THR A 338 -10.74 -14.20 -12.82
CA THR A 338 -10.87 -12.74 -12.85
C THR A 338 -10.83 -12.12 -11.46
N LEU A 339 -10.81 -12.93 -10.39
CA LEU A 339 -10.72 -12.50 -9.00
C LEU A 339 -9.75 -13.40 -8.24
N ILE A 340 -8.87 -12.79 -7.46
CA ILE A 340 -7.93 -13.49 -6.58
C ILE A 340 -8.66 -14.33 -5.52
N SER A 341 -9.79 -13.85 -4.99
CA SER A 341 -10.60 -14.62 -4.04
C SER A 341 -11.20 -15.89 -4.64
N ALA A 342 -11.49 -15.88 -5.94
CA ALA A 342 -11.94 -17.08 -6.65
C ALA A 342 -10.79 -18.08 -6.86
N GLU A 343 -9.57 -17.60 -7.13
CA GLU A 343 -8.36 -18.43 -7.17
C GLU A 343 -8.09 -19.12 -5.82
N MET A 344 -8.36 -18.41 -4.71
CA MET A 344 -8.20 -18.98 -3.36
C MET A 344 -9.26 -20.06 -3.03
N ALA A 345 -10.38 -20.07 -3.72
CA ALA A 345 -11.36 -21.16 -3.64
C ALA A 345 -10.93 -22.40 -4.43
N ASP A 346 -10.01 -22.26 -5.38
CA ASP A 346 -9.39 -23.35 -6.14
C ASP A 346 -8.33 -24.04 -5.28
N GLU A 347 -8.48 -25.35 -5.07
CA GLU A 347 -7.61 -26.13 -4.18
C GLU A 347 -6.16 -26.21 -4.70
N ASP A 348 -5.97 -26.34 -6.03
CA ASP A 348 -4.64 -26.40 -6.64
C ASP A 348 -3.89 -25.09 -6.45
N LEU A 349 -4.54 -23.96 -6.77
CA LEU A 349 -3.93 -22.64 -6.65
C LEU A 349 -3.65 -22.26 -5.18
N ARG A 350 -4.59 -22.54 -4.27
CA ARG A 350 -4.38 -22.30 -2.84
C ARG A 350 -3.22 -23.12 -2.31
N SER A 351 -3.18 -24.43 -2.61
CA SER A 351 -2.07 -25.30 -2.18
C SER A 351 -0.75 -24.89 -2.81
N PHE A 352 -0.77 -24.42 -4.06
CA PHE A 352 0.40 -23.91 -4.77
C PHE A 352 1.08 -22.77 -3.98
N ILE A 353 0.32 -21.71 -3.67
CA ILE A 353 0.91 -20.57 -2.96
C ILE A 353 1.27 -20.88 -1.51
N GLN A 354 0.49 -21.73 -0.83
CA GLN A 354 0.84 -22.18 0.52
C GLN A 354 2.20 -22.86 0.54
N LYS A 355 2.43 -23.78 -0.39
CA LYS A 355 3.70 -24.50 -0.48
C LYS A 355 4.85 -23.60 -0.94
N ILE A 356 4.65 -22.71 -1.90
CA ILE A 356 5.64 -21.68 -2.26
C ILE A 356 6.04 -20.90 -1.01
N GLY A 357 5.07 -20.37 -0.29
CA GLY A 357 5.31 -19.53 0.88
C GLY A 357 6.00 -20.28 2.00
N TYR A 358 5.38 -21.33 2.51
CA TYR A 358 5.85 -22.01 3.71
C TYR A 358 7.05 -22.95 3.47
N MET A 359 7.14 -23.58 2.31
CA MET A 359 8.17 -24.61 2.07
C MET A 359 9.37 -24.08 1.29
N GLU A 360 9.17 -23.15 0.34
CA GLU A 360 10.26 -22.70 -0.54
C GLU A 360 10.77 -21.29 -0.22
N ALA A 361 9.90 -20.33 0.13
CA ALA A 361 10.32 -18.96 0.43
C ALA A 361 10.68 -18.75 1.91
N MET A 362 9.92 -19.31 2.84
CA MET A 362 10.13 -19.14 4.28
C MET A 362 11.52 -19.60 4.78
N PRO A 363 12.15 -20.68 4.27
CA PRO A 363 13.50 -21.07 4.70
C PRO A 363 14.58 -20.00 4.52
N VAL A 364 14.33 -19.02 3.63
CA VAL A 364 15.28 -17.92 3.36
C VAL A 364 14.67 -16.54 3.66
N VAL A 365 13.56 -16.50 4.39
CA VAL A 365 12.90 -15.24 4.76
C VAL A 365 13.86 -14.28 5.46
N THR A 366 13.66 -12.98 5.24
CA THR A 366 14.26 -11.94 6.07
C THR A 366 13.35 -11.75 7.27
N ASP A 367 13.77 -12.29 8.42
CA ASP A 367 13.02 -12.12 9.68
C ASP A 367 13.31 -10.73 10.27
N PRO A 368 12.32 -9.86 10.39
CA PRO A 368 12.49 -8.54 10.97
C PRO A 368 12.53 -8.54 12.51
N GLY A 369 12.13 -9.63 13.16
CA GLY A 369 12.06 -9.77 14.61
C GLY A 369 10.91 -9.03 15.30
N ILE A 370 10.36 -7.97 14.70
CA ILE A 370 9.23 -7.19 15.25
C ILE A 370 7.86 -7.74 14.80
N LEU A 371 7.82 -8.40 13.66
CA LEU A 371 6.67 -9.13 13.13
C LEU A 371 7.08 -10.57 12.87
N ASN A 372 6.21 -11.50 13.25
CA ASN A 372 6.42 -12.91 12.97
C ASN A 372 6.10 -13.22 11.49
N PRO A 373 7.07 -13.67 10.66
CA PRO A 373 6.81 -13.97 9.25
C PRO A 373 5.73 -15.04 9.03
N TYR A 374 5.60 -16.01 9.94
CA TYR A 374 4.57 -17.06 9.84
C TYR A 374 3.16 -16.54 10.12
N GLU A 375 3.01 -15.59 11.05
CA GLU A 375 1.73 -14.93 11.31
C GLU A 375 1.36 -14.02 10.14
N PHE A 376 2.33 -13.25 9.64
CA PHE A 376 2.12 -12.36 8.50
C PHE A 376 1.65 -13.12 7.25
N ILE A 377 2.36 -14.19 6.86
CA ILE A 377 1.97 -15.01 5.70
C ILE A 377 0.63 -15.73 5.95
N GLY A 378 0.35 -16.10 7.21
CA GLY A 378 -0.93 -16.66 7.63
C GLY A 378 -2.09 -15.69 7.40
N ASP A 379 -1.93 -14.42 7.76
CA ASP A 379 -2.91 -13.37 7.48
C ASP A 379 -3.11 -13.15 5.99
N VAL A 380 -2.03 -13.18 5.21
CA VAL A 380 -2.11 -13.07 3.74
C VAL A 380 -2.93 -14.21 3.14
N ILE A 381 -2.62 -15.45 3.49
CA ILE A 381 -3.22 -16.65 2.88
C ILE A 381 -4.66 -16.90 3.37
N ASN A 382 -4.94 -16.61 4.66
CA ASN A 382 -6.21 -16.99 5.26
C ASN A 382 -7.22 -15.84 5.37
N LYS A 383 -6.76 -14.59 5.31
CA LYS A 383 -7.63 -13.41 5.46
C LYS A 383 -7.63 -12.51 4.24
N ARG A 384 -6.45 -12.11 3.72
CA ARG A 384 -6.35 -11.13 2.64
C ARG A 384 -6.75 -11.70 1.28
N LEU A 385 -6.03 -12.74 0.82
CA LEU A 385 -6.24 -13.30 -0.52
C LEU A 385 -7.64 -13.91 -0.72
N PRO A 386 -8.23 -14.62 0.25
CA PRO A 386 -9.58 -15.17 0.09
C PRO A 386 -10.72 -14.17 0.33
N ASN A 387 -10.41 -12.92 0.71
CA ASN A 387 -11.43 -11.92 1.06
C ASN A 387 -12.34 -11.60 -0.13
N PRO A 388 -13.66 -11.93 -0.05
CA PRO A 388 -14.58 -11.78 -1.18
C PRO A 388 -14.93 -10.33 -1.51
N PHE A 389 -14.59 -9.39 -0.65
CA PHE A 389 -14.81 -7.96 -0.87
C PHE A 389 -13.64 -7.28 -1.60
N MET A 390 -12.49 -7.96 -1.74
CA MET A 390 -11.34 -7.39 -2.42
C MET A 390 -11.48 -7.55 -3.93
N PRO A 391 -11.56 -6.46 -4.71
CA PRO A 391 -11.76 -6.51 -6.16
C PRO A 391 -10.43 -6.74 -6.90
N ASP A 392 -9.54 -7.55 -6.35
CA ASP A 392 -8.24 -7.82 -6.96
C ASP A 392 -8.37 -8.83 -8.09
N ALA A 393 -7.95 -8.40 -9.28
CA ALA A 393 -7.93 -9.21 -10.49
C ALA A 393 -6.50 -9.70 -10.81
N PRO A 394 -6.33 -10.99 -11.19
CA PRO A 394 -5.02 -11.50 -11.59
C PRO A 394 -4.44 -10.73 -12.78
N GLN A 395 -5.26 -10.21 -13.69
CA GLN A 395 -4.83 -9.36 -14.81
C GLN A 395 -4.15 -8.07 -14.31
N ARG A 396 -4.70 -7.42 -13.26
CA ARG A 396 -4.08 -6.24 -12.65
C ARG A 396 -2.75 -6.58 -11.95
N ILE A 397 -2.71 -7.71 -11.26
CA ILE A 397 -1.50 -8.16 -10.56
C ILE A 397 -0.39 -8.55 -11.54
N SER A 398 -0.73 -9.06 -12.73
CA SER A 398 0.23 -9.46 -13.77
C SER A 398 0.86 -8.28 -14.54
N THR A 399 0.41 -7.03 -14.31
CA THR A 399 1.06 -5.84 -14.89
C THR A 399 2.54 -5.80 -14.47
N ASP A 400 3.44 -5.45 -15.37
CA ASP A 400 4.89 -5.31 -15.13
C ASP A 400 5.55 -6.56 -14.51
N THR A 401 5.12 -7.76 -14.87
CA THR A 401 5.64 -9.01 -14.32
C THR A 401 7.15 -9.15 -14.53
N SER A 402 7.68 -8.75 -15.70
CA SER A 402 9.12 -8.79 -15.98
C SER A 402 9.97 -7.98 -15.00
N GLN A 403 9.41 -6.93 -14.41
CA GLN A 403 10.09 -6.10 -13.41
C GLN A 403 9.90 -6.62 -11.98
N LYS A 404 8.89 -7.45 -11.77
CA LYS A 404 8.55 -8.02 -10.45
C LYS A 404 9.31 -9.30 -10.15
N LEU A 405 9.50 -10.17 -11.15
CA LEU A 405 10.16 -11.47 -10.97
C LEU A 405 11.54 -11.38 -10.33
N PRO A 406 12.44 -10.43 -10.72
CA PRO A 406 13.77 -10.33 -10.12
C PRO A 406 13.74 -10.17 -8.60
N ILE A 407 12.80 -9.35 -8.12
CA ILE A 407 12.66 -9.02 -6.70
C ILE A 407 11.89 -10.12 -5.96
N ARG A 408 10.78 -10.59 -6.55
CA ARG A 408 9.84 -11.49 -5.87
C ARG A 408 10.32 -12.93 -5.79
N PHE A 409 11.08 -13.40 -6.78
CA PHE A 409 11.62 -14.76 -6.83
C PHE A 409 13.14 -14.78 -6.95
N GLY A 410 13.73 -13.88 -7.74
CA GLY A 410 15.17 -13.80 -7.91
C GLY A 410 15.93 -13.64 -6.59
N GLU A 411 15.44 -12.80 -5.67
CA GLU A 411 16.04 -12.61 -4.36
C GLU A 411 15.98 -13.89 -3.50
N THR A 412 14.89 -14.63 -3.55
CA THR A 412 14.77 -15.94 -2.89
C THR A 412 15.79 -16.94 -3.45
N LEU A 413 15.91 -17.02 -4.78
CA LEU A 413 16.89 -17.90 -5.44
C LEU A 413 18.34 -17.54 -5.09
N LYS A 414 18.68 -16.24 -5.08
CA LYS A 414 20.00 -15.74 -4.65
C LYS A 414 20.32 -16.14 -3.20
N LYS A 415 19.32 -16.03 -2.30
CA LYS A 415 19.50 -16.44 -0.90
C LYS A 415 19.72 -17.94 -0.76
N TYR A 416 19.03 -18.78 -1.54
CA TYR A 416 19.29 -20.23 -1.60
C TYR A 416 20.73 -20.52 -2.00
N ILE A 417 21.22 -19.86 -3.04
CA ILE A 417 22.62 -20.02 -3.52
C ILE A 417 23.60 -19.55 -2.45
N ALA A 418 23.40 -18.36 -1.91
CA ALA A 418 24.30 -17.75 -0.91
C ALA A 418 24.38 -18.56 0.39
N ARG A 419 23.29 -19.23 0.79
CA ARG A 419 23.23 -20.10 1.97
C ARG A 419 23.63 -21.55 1.68
N GLY A 420 23.96 -21.90 0.44
CA GLY A 420 24.30 -23.27 0.05
C GLY A 420 23.18 -24.30 0.23
N LEU A 421 21.92 -23.85 0.17
CA LEU A 421 20.78 -24.74 0.33
C LEU A 421 20.57 -25.61 -0.91
N ASP A 422 20.03 -26.81 -0.71
CA ASP A 422 19.74 -27.72 -1.82
C ASP A 422 18.61 -27.19 -2.71
N LYS A 423 18.95 -26.83 -3.93
CA LYS A 423 18.02 -26.32 -4.93
C LYS A 423 16.98 -27.35 -5.38
N LYS A 424 17.17 -28.64 -5.09
CA LYS A 424 16.15 -29.68 -5.31
C LYS A 424 14.90 -29.47 -4.46
N ASN A 425 15.01 -28.67 -3.38
CA ASN A 425 13.86 -28.26 -2.58
C ASN A 425 13.00 -27.20 -3.26
N LEU A 426 13.50 -26.56 -4.32
CA LEU A 426 12.77 -25.60 -5.14
C LEU A 426 12.09 -26.34 -6.30
N VAL A 427 10.78 -26.42 -6.27
CA VAL A 427 9.94 -27.04 -7.28
C VAL A 427 8.89 -26.07 -7.79
N LEU A 428 8.19 -25.40 -6.88
CA LEU A 428 7.05 -24.56 -7.22
C LEU A 428 7.48 -23.15 -7.65
N ILE A 429 8.56 -22.59 -7.10
CA ILE A 429 9.14 -21.34 -7.63
C ILE A 429 9.65 -21.56 -9.07
N PRO A 430 10.43 -22.60 -9.41
CA PRO A 430 10.72 -22.95 -10.80
C PRO A 430 9.46 -23.13 -11.68
N LEU A 431 8.39 -23.70 -11.12
CA LEU A 431 7.12 -23.84 -11.84
C LEU A 431 6.47 -22.47 -12.14
N VAL A 432 6.55 -21.49 -11.22
CA VAL A 432 6.10 -20.10 -11.49
C VAL A 432 6.88 -19.52 -12.67
N LEU A 433 8.21 -19.70 -12.69
CA LEU A 433 9.06 -19.17 -13.76
C LEU A 433 8.79 -19.87 -15.10
N ALA A 434 8.52 -21.18 -15.10
CA ALA A 434 8.07 -21.92 -16.27
C ALA A 434 6.68 -21.43 -16.75
N GLY A 435 5.75 -21.20 -15.81
CA GLY A 435 4.44 -20.63 -16.08
C GLY A 435 4.52 -19.25 -16.75
N TYR A 436 5.52 -18.44 -16.41
CA TYR A 436 5.70 -17.14 -17.06
C TYR A 436 6.02 -17.27 -18.56
N ALA A 437 6.87 -18.23 -18.98
CA ALA A 437 7.09 -18.48 -20.42
C ALA A 437 5.80 -18.90 -21.13
N ARG A 438 4.93 -19.68 -20.47
CA ARG A 438 3.64 -20.08 -20.99
C ARG A 438 2.65 -18.89 -21.06
N PHE A 439 2.65 -18.02 -20.03
CA PHE A 439 1.86 -16.77 -19.97
C PHE A 439 2.21 -15.82 -21.11
N LEU A 440 3.51 -15.66 -21.43
CA LEU A 440 3.98 -14.81 -22.53
C LEU A 440 3.39 -15.22 -23.90
N LYS A 441 2.95 -16.47 -24.07
CA LYS A 441 2.28 -16.92 -25.29
C LYS A 441 0.90 -16.30 -25.49
N ALA A 442 0.34 -15.67 -24.46
CA ALA A 442 -0.99 -15.06 -24.46
C ALA A 442 -2.11 -16.03 -24.89
N LEU A 443 -1.99 -17.29 -24.46
CA LEU A 443 -2.98 -18.33 -24.67
C LEU A 443 -3.38 -18.92 -23.32
N ASP A 444 -4.66 -19.08 -23.05
CA ASP A 444 -5.19 -19.73 -21.86
C ASP A 444 -4.99 -21.24 -21.86
N ASP A 445 -5.49 -21.93 -20.84
CA ASP A 445 -5.37 -23.39 -20.72
C ASP A 445 -6.17 -24.15 -21.78
N ASN A 446 -7.16 -23.52 -22.41
CA ASN A 446 -7.92 -24.09 -23.53
C ASN A 446 -7.25 -23.82 -24.89
N GLY A 447 -6.21 -23.00 -24.93
CA GLY A 447 -5.53 -22.54 -26.13
C GLY A 447 -6.20 -21.31 -26.78
N GLU A 448 -7.13 -20.66 -26.07
CA GLU A 448 -7.77 -19.43 -26.52
C GLU A 448 -6.91 -18.21 -26.17
N LYS A 449 -6.97 -17.18 -27.03
CA LYS A 449 -6.19 -15.95 -26.81
C LYS A 449 -6.77 -15.14 -25.66
N PHE A 450 -5.88 -14.61 -24.81
CA PHE A 450 -6.20 -13.53 -23.88
C PHE A 450 -5.32 -12.32 -24.13
N GLU A 451 -5.75 -11.14 -23.66
CA GLU A 451 -4.94 -9.92 -23.70
C GLU A 451 -4.00 -9.92 -22.49
N PRO A 452 -2.67 -10.00 -22.70
CA PRO A 452 -1.74 -9.95 -21.59
C PRO A 452 -1.69 -8.54 -20.99
N SER A 453 -1.44 -8.46 -19.69
CA SER A 453 -1.28 -7.19 -18.97
C SER A 453 -0.07 -6.42 -19.48
N SER A 454 -0.13 -5.09 -19.38
CA SER A 454 0.98 -4.22 -19.82
C SER A 454 2.27 -4.55 -19.07
N ASP A 455 3.38 -4.58 -19.83
CA ASP A 455 4.72 -4.84 -19.31
C ASP A 455 5.73 -4.20 -20.27
N PRO A 456 6.71 -3.42 -19.79
CA PRO A 456 7.66 -2.72 -20.67
C PRO A 456 8.54 -3.65 -21.51
N LYS A 457 8.67 -4.94 -21.13
CA LYS A 457 9.43 -5.95 -21.87
C LYS A 457 8.54 -6.95 -22.60
N LEU A 458 7.22 -6.75 -22.62
CA LEU A 458 6.27 -7.74 -23.13
C LEU A 458 6.57 -8.18 -24.56
N GLU A 459 6.67 -7.23 -25.50
CA GLU A 459 6.90 -7.51 -26.93
C GLU A 459 8.21 -8.27 -27.16
N GLU A 460 9.28 -7.83 -26.49
CA GLU A 460 10.59 -8.46 -26.56
C GLU A 460 10.55 -9.91 -26.08
N LEU A 461 9.93 -10.14 -24.91
CA LEU A 461 9.86 -11.47 -24.32
C LEU A 461 8.90 -12.40 -25.08
N GLN A 462 7.81 -11.88 -25.59
CA GLN A 462 6.91 -12.62 -26.48
C GLN A 462 7.61 -13.06 -27.77
N ALA A 463 8.48 -12.22 -28.34
CA ALA A 463 9.25 -12.58 -29.53
C ALA A 463 10.17 -13.79 -29.28
N ILE A 464 10.75 -13.93 -28.07
CA ILE A 464 11.58 -15.09 -27.72
C ILE A 464 10.78 -16.39 -27.72
N VAL A 465 9.56 -16.39 -27.17
CA VAL A 465 8.73 -17.59 -27.07
C VAL A 465 7.84 -17.83 -28.30
N ALA A 466 7.83 -16.87 -29.26
CA ALA A 466 6.99 -16.95 -30.46
C ALA A 466 7.15 -18.26 -31.25
N PRO A 467 8.36 -18.83 -31.41
CA PRO A 467 8.55 -20.11 -32.13
C PRO A 467 7.85 -21.31 -31.48
N LEU A 468 7.57 -21.26 -30.17
CA LEU A 468 6.98 -22.39 -29.48
C LEU A 468 5.49 -22.51 -29.78
N GLU A 469 5.03 -23.70 -30.07
CA GLU A 469 3.63 -24.03 -30.38
C GLU A 469 3.05 -25.00 -29.33
N LEU A 470 1.78 -24.83 -28.98
CA LEU A 470 1.08 -25.76 -28.09
C LEU A 470 0.80 -27.08 -28.78
N GLY A 471 0.89 -28.19 -28.04
CA GLY A 471 0.61 -29.54 -28.56
C GLY A 471 1.74 -30.12 -29.41
N LYS A 472 2.92 -29.53 -29.42
CA LYS A 472 4.08 -30.03 -30.15
C LYS A 472 5.23 -30.38 -29.17
N PRO A 473 5.22 -31.55 -28.55
CA PRO A 473 6.20 -31.89 -27.49
C PRO A 473 7.64 -32.02 -28.01
N ASP A 474 7.84 -32.40 -29.28
CA ASP A 474 9.16 -32.64 -29.90
C ASP A 474 9.73 -31.41 -30.63
N GLN A 475 9.20 -30.21 -30.41
CA GLN A 475 9.72 -28.98 -31.00
C GLN A 475 11.05 -28.54 -30.39
N ASP A 476 11.74 -27.63 -31.07
CA ASP A 476 12.96 -27.01 -30.56
C ASP A 476 12.64 -25.98 -29.46
N TYR A 477 13.13 -26.24 -28.25
CA TYR A 477 12.99 -25.37 -27.08
C TYR A 477 14.24 -24.51 -26.82
N SER A 478 15.20 -24.44 -27.75
CA SER A 478 16.48 -23.70 -27.57
C SER A 478 16.29 -22.20 -27.26
N CYS A 479 15.19 -21.60 -27.70
CA CYS A 479 14.83 -20.22 -27.39
C CYS A 479 14.67 -19.96 -25.87
N LEU A 480 14.32 -20.97 -25.09
CA LEU A 480 14.20 -20.84 -23.62
C LEU A 480 15.53 -20.49 -22.96
N LYS A 481 16.66 -20.89 -23.54
CA LYS A 481 17.96 -20.48 -23.03
C LYS A 481 18.13 -18.97 -23.10
N GLN A 482 17.70 -18.34 -24.20
CA GLN A 482 17.72 -16.88 -24.33
C GLN A 482 16.82 -16.21 -23.27
N LEU A 483 15.65 -16.77 -22.98
CA LEU A 483 14.74 -16.25 -21.98
C LEU A 483 15.32 -16.37 -20.56
N TYR A 484 15.70 -17.57 -20.15
CA TYR A 484 16.07 -17.84 -18.76
C TYR A 484 17.50 -17.45 -18.38
N SER A 485 18.33 -17.01 -19.33
CA SER A 485 19.58 -16.31 -19.05
C SER A 485 19.42 -14.80 -18.81
N ARG A 486 18.19 -14.27 -18.86
CA ARG A 486 17.89 -12.84 -18.65
C ARG A 486 17.92 -12.48 -17.16
N ALA A 487 19.09 -12.11 -16.66
CA ALA A 487 19.22 -11.66 -15.27
C ALA A 487 18.43 -10.38 -14.95
N ASP A 488 18.15 -9.55 -15.96
CA ASP A 488 17.31 -8.35 -15.82
C ASP A 488 15.80 -8.66 -15.72
N VAL A 489 15.39 -9.91 -16.00
CA VAL A 489 14.00 -10.39 -15.87
C VAL A 489 13.85 -11.31 -14.65
N PHE A 490 14.83 -12.15 -14.36
CA PHE A 490 14.76 -13.15 -13.30
C PHE A 490 15.67 -12.85 -12.10
N GLY A 491 16.46 -11.79 -12.15
CA GLY A 491 17.40 -11.41 -11.10
C GLY A 491 18.75 -12.12 -11.17
N LEU A 492 18.83 -13.23 -11.91
CA LEU A 492 20.04 -14.05 -12.15
C LEU A 492 19.85 -14.88 -13.42
N ASP A 493 20.96 -15.41 -13.95
CA ASP A 493 20.91 -16.44 -15.00
C ASP A 493 20.48 -17.77 -14.38
N LEU A 494 19.32 -18.30 -14.80
CA LEU A 494 18.75 -19.52 -14.23
C LEU A 494 19.49 -20.80 -14.65
N TYR A 495 20.25 -20.78 -15.77
CA TYR A 495 21.12 -21.89 -16.15
C TYR A 495 22.38 -21.92 -15.30
N GLU A 496 23.04 -20.78 -15.10
CA GLU A 496 24.16 -20.67 -14.17
C GLU A 496 23.75 -21.02 -12.73
N ALA A 497 22.51 -20.66 -12.35
CA ALA A 497 21.92 -21.07 -11.09
C ALA A 497 21.65 -22.58 -10.98
N GLY A 498 21.74 -23.34 -12.10
CA GLY A 498 21.48 -24.77 -12.15
C GLY A 498 20.02 -25.17 -12.13
N LEU A 499 19.11 -24.25 -12.46
CA LEU A 499 17.65 -24.45 -12.50
C LEU A 499 17.11 -24.56 -13.93
N GLY A 500 17.89 -24.17 -14.96
CA GLY A 500 17.44 -24.06 -16.34
C GLY A 500 16.83 -25.35 -16.89
N ALA A 501 17.49 -26.49 -16.73
CA ALA A 501 16.99 -27.78 -17.22
C ALA A 501 15.67 -28.21 -16.54
N GLN A 502 15.52 -27.94 -15.25
CA GLN A 502 14.28 -28.22 -14.52
C GLN A 502 13.13 -27.36 -15.05
N ILE A 503 13.38 -26.07 -15.24
CA ILE A 503 12.37 -25.10 -15.75
C ILE A 503 11.98 -25.48 -17.19
N GLU A 504 12.95 -25.82 -18.06
CA GLU A 504 12.64 -26.29 -19.41
C GLU A 504 11.76 -27.56 -19.42
N GLY A 505 12.02 -28.50 -18.53
CA GLY A 505 11.17 -29.68 -18.38
C GLY A 505 9.73 -29.33 -18.06
N MET A 506 9.54 -28.37 -17.13
CA MET A 506 8.21 -27.88 -16.77
C MET A 506 7.53 -27.09 -17.92
N VAL A 507 8.29 -26.29 -18.67
CA VAL A 507 7.75 -25.59 -19.85
C VAL A 507 7.23 -26.60 -20.88
N LYS A 508 7.97 -27.67 -21.16
CA LYS A 508 7.52 -28.72 -22.08
C LYS A 508 6.18 -29.32 -21.66
N GLU A 509 5.99 -29.57 -20.37
CA GLU A 509 4.72 -30.06 -19.84
C GLU A 509 3.60 -29.02 -20.00
N LEU A 510 3.86 -27.73 -19.69
CA LEU A 510 2.90 -26.64 -19.84
C LEU A 510 2.49 -26.37 -21.30
N TYR A 511 3.33 -26.76 -22.27
CA TYR A 511 3.08 -26.62 -23.70
C TYR A 511 2.46 -27.87 -24.35
N ALA A 512 2.14 -28.91 -23.59
CA ALA A 512 1.64 -30.17 -24.12
C ALA A 512 0.26 -30.04 -24.84
N GLY A 513 -0.48 -28.98 -24.61
CA GLY A 513 -1.74 -28.69 -25.31
C GLY A 513 -2.81 -28.12 -24.36
N PRO A 514 -4.09 -28.12 -24.80
CA PRO A 514 -5.19 -27.71 -23.93
C PRO A 514 -5.28 -28.56 -22.65
N GLY A 515 -5.56 -27.92 -21.51
CA GLY A 515 -5.58 -28.54 -20.18
C GLY A 515 -4.21 -28.78 -19.55
N ALA A 516 -3.13 -28.48 -20.26
CA ALA A 516 -1.77 -28.74 -19.77
C ALA A 516 -1.35 -27.86 -18.60
N VAL A 517 -1.85 -26.62 -18.50
CA VAL A 517 -1.54 -25.73 -17.39
C VAL A 517 -2.12 -26.29 -16.09
N ARG A 518 -3.39 -26.67 -16.10
CA ARG A 518 -4.06 -27.30 -14.94
C ARG A 518 -3.39 -28.62 -14.56
N ALA A 519 -3.16 -29.50 -15.53
CA ALA A 519 -2.57 -30.80 -15.28
C ALA A 519 -1.15 -30.70 -14.70
N THR A 520 -0.33 -29.79 -15.22
CA THR A 520 1.04 -29.57 -14.74
C THR A 520 1.02 -28.95 -13.34
N LEU A 521 0.18 -27.94 -13.10
CA LEU A 521 0.02 -27.34 -11.77
C LEU A 521 -0.36 -28.42 -10.74
N HIS A 522 -1.42 -29.18 -10.99
CA HIS A 522 -1.88 -30.26 -10.12
C HIS A 522 -0.77 -31.27 -9.83
N LYS A 523 -0.11 -31.75 -10.88
CA LYS A 523 1.02 -32.70 -10.75
C LYS A 523 2.09 -32.22 -9.76
N TYR A 524 2.60 -31.00 -9.94
CA TYR A 524 3.70 -30.49 -9.12
C TYR A 524 3.26 -30.08 -7.73
N VAL A 525 2.04 -29.60 -7.58
CA VAL A 525 1.48 -29.26 -6.25
C VAL A 525 1.34 -30.51 -5.38
N TYR A 526 0.97 -31.66 -5.94
CA TYR A 526 0.74 -32.89 -5.16
C TYR A 526 1.83 -33.97 -5.30
N ALA A 527 2.87 -33.71 -6.05
CA ALA A 527 4.02 -34.61 -6.16
C ALA A 527 4.83 -34.78 -4.87
N ARG A 528 4.50 -34.06 -3.80
CA ARG A 528 5.16 -34.07 -2.49
C ARG A 528 4.23 -34.45 -1.37
#